data_fe5df9a2a472f075beec9803110755a0
#
_entry.id   fe5df9a2a472f075beec9803110755a0
#
_cell.length_a   1.000
_cell.length_b   1.000
_cell.length_c   1.000
_cell.angle_alpha   90.00
_cell.angle_beta   90.00
_cell.angle_gamma   90.00
#
_symmetry.space_group_name_H-M   'P 1'
#
loop_
_entity.id
_entity.type
_entity.pdbx_description
1 polymer ?
#
loop_
_entity_poly.entity_id
_entity_poly.type
_entity_poly.pdbx_seq_one_letter_code
_entity_poly.pdbx_strand_id
1 'polypeptide(L)'
;MPTRRDLVNYWSAHQDECGLSIDWAEAETLCWRCAQGRELQFCHIVPRSLGGSGELRNLVLLCGQCHGEAPNVVDPDFMWVWLRAHTADLYGSYWYQRGLLEYQRIFGGKPFSNAKDPEMALPKFLAAVATYREQTSTHWGQGRLNPSTIACLLHKGEQA
;
A
#
# COMPACT_ATOMS: atom_id res chain seq x y z
N MET A 1 -5.82 -12.86 -23.07
CA MET A 1 -5.77 -12.19 -21.76
C MET A 1 -5.42 -10.74 -22.00
N PRO A 2 -6.08 -9.77 -21.37
CA PRO A 2 -5.72 -8.36 -21.56
C PRO A 2 -4.30 -8.08 -21.06
N THR A 3 -3.64 -7.10 -21.67
CA THR A 3 -2.35 -6.61 -21.20
C THR A 3 -2.53 -5.56 -20.12
N ARG A 4 -1.47 -5.25 -19.33
CA ARG A 4 -1.51 -4.15 -18.36
C ARG A 4 -1.83 -2.82 -19.04
N ARG A 5 -1.27 -2.58 -20.23
CA ARG A 5 -1.54 -1.39 -21.03
C ARG A 5 -3.00 -1.26 -21.42
N ASP A 6 -3.64 -2.36 -21.84
CA ASP A 6 -5.08 -2.35 -22.17
C ASP A 6 -5.91 -1.93 -20.96
N LEU A 7 -5.55 -2.43 -19.76
CA LEU A 7 -6.24 -2.08 -18.53
C LEU A 7 -6.03 -0.60 -18.13
N VAL A 8 -4.79 -0.12 -18.24
CA VAL A 8 -4.49 1.30 -17.96
C VAL A 8 -5.21 2.22 -18.94
N ASN A 9 -5.20 1.90 -20.24
CA ASN A 9 -5.92 2.65 -21.26
C ASN A 9 -7.42 2.66 -21.00
N TYR A 10 -8.00 1.52 -20.59
CA TYR A 10 -9.42 1.44 -20.25
C TYR A 10 -9.76 2.39 -19.09
N TRP A 11 -9.08 2.26 -17.96
CA TRP A 11 -9.42 3.05 -16.78
C TRP A 11 -8.99 4.52 -16.87
N SER A 12 -7.94 4.86 -17.60
CA SER A 12 -7.59 6.26 -17.87
C SER A 12 -8.65 6.98 -18.71
N ALA A 13 -9.40 6.24 -19.53
CA ALA A 13 -10.55 6.77 -20.27
C ALA A 13 -11.85 6.78 -19.44
N HIS A 14 -11.90 6.07 -18.31
CA HIS A 14 -13.07 5.94 -17.43
C HIS A 14 -12.77 6.44 -15.99
N GLN A 15 -12.01 7.52 -15.87
CA GLN A 15 -11.58 8.05 -14.57
C GLN A 15 -12.75 8.48 -13.69
N ASP A 16 -13.83 8.96 -14.30
CA ASP A 16 -15.05 9.37 -13.57
C ASP A 16 -15.73 8.18 -12.86
N GLU A 17 -15.60 6.97 -13.43
CA GLU A 17 -16.17 5.76 -12.84
C GLU A 17 -15.33 5.24 -11.68
N CYS A 18 -14.01 5.18 -11.85
CA CYS A 18 -13.12 4.65 -10.80
C CYS A 18 -12.80 5.67 -9.70
N GLY A 19 -12.76 6.96 -10.04
CA GLY A 19 -12.45 8.04 -9.10
C GLY A 19 -11.06 7.95 -8.47
N LEU A 20 -10.10 7.29 -9.14
CA LEU A 20 -8.74 7.13 -8.64
C LEU A 20 -7.86 8.33 -9.00
N SER A 21 -7.12 8.82 -8.01
CA SER A 21 -6.07 9.83 -8.18
C SER A 21 -4.70 9.17 -8.24
N ILE A 22 -4.44 8.42 -9.32
CA ILE A 22 -3.15 7.79 -9.58
C ILE A 22 -2.46 8.46 -10.78
N ASP A 23 -1.14 8.32 -10.87
CA ASP A 23 -0.43 8.73 -12.06
C ASP A 23 -0.62 7.69 -13.17
N TRP A 24 -1.49 8.00 -14.12
CA TRP A 24 -1.82 7.10 -15.23
C TRP A 24 -0.63 6.82 -16.16
N ALA A 25 0.38 7.70 -16.19
CA ALA A 25 1.62 7.47 -16.95
C ALA A 25 2.47 6.35 -16.33
N GLU A 26 2.38 6.17 -15.02
CA GLU A 26 3.12 5.17 -14.24
C GLU A 26 2.26 3.94 -13.88
N ALA A 27 0.96 3.95 -14.21
CA ALA A 27 -0.02 2.97 -13.76
C ALA A 27 0.23 1.53 -14.24
N GLU A 28 1.04 1.33 -15.29
CA GLU A 28 1.47 -0.01 -15.74
C GLU A 28 2.51 -0.64 -14.80
N THR A 29 3.24 0.18 -14.04
CA THR A 29 4.40 -0.23 -13.25
C THR A 29 4.22 -0.06 -11.74
N LEU A 30 3.22 0.73 -11.32
CA LEU A 30 2.93 1.00 -9.92
C LEU A 30 1.63 0.34 -9.45
N CYS A 31 1.66 -0.19 -8.24
CA CYS A 31 0.46 -0.73 -7.60
C CYS A 31 -0.56 0.40 -7.36
N TRP A 32 -1.79 0.22 -7.82
CA TRP A 32 -2.83 1.26 -7.72
C TRP A 32 -3.28 1.53 -6.27
N ARG A 33 -2.94 0.67 -5.34
CA ARG A 33 -3.20 0.88 -3.90
C ARG A 33 -2.04 1.58 -3.18
N CYS A 34 -0.82 1.03 -3.26
CA CYS A 34 0.32 1.48 -2.45
C CYS A 34 1.41 2.24 -3.23
N ALA A 35 1.19 2.48 -4.52
CA ALA A 35 2.11 3.18 -5.43
C ALA A 35 3.54 2.62 -5.46
N GLN A 36 3.71 1.33 -5.15
CA GLN A 36 5.02 0.68 -5.17
C GLN A 36 5.27 0.00 -6.51
N GLY A 37 6.47 0.23 -7.08
CA GLY A 37 6.96 -0.49 -8.26
C GLY A 37 7.35 -1.92 -7.91
N ARG A 38 6.47 -2.88 -8.20
CA ARG A 38 6.66 -4.30 -7.94
C ARG A 38 6.03 -5.14 -9.01
N GLU A 39 6.21 -6.46 -8.88
CA GLU A 39 5.44 -7.40 -9.66
C GLU A 39 3.95 -7.18 -9.40
N LEU A 40 3.26 -6.68 -10.42
CA LEU A 40 1.84 -6.40 -10.37
C LEU A 40 1.05 -7.58 -10.88
N GLN A 41 -0.11 -7.77 -10.27
CA GLN A 41 -1.08 -8.81 -10.62
C GLN A 41 -2.41 -8.16 -11.00
N PHE A 42 -3.12 -8.79 -11.93
CA PHE A 42 -4.52 -8.47 -12.18
C PHE A 42 -5.35 -8.93 -10.98
N CYS A 43 -5.97 -7.99 -10.30
CA CYS A 43 -6.91 -8.26 -9.21
C CYS A 43 -8.34 -8.03 -9.71
N HIS A 44 -9.23 -8.98 -9.45
CA HIS A 44 -10.64 -8.83 -9.79
C HIS A 44 -11.33 -7.91 -8.79
N ILE A 45 -12.12 -6.97 -9.30
CA ILE A 45 -12.97 -6.08 -8.47
C ILE A 45 -14.05 -6.93 -7.79
N VAL A 46 -14.77 -7.71 -8.57
CA VAL A 46 -15.64 -8.79 -8.07
C VAL A 46 -14.92 -10.12 -8.32
N PRO A 47 -14.62 -10.91 -7.27
CA PRO A 47 -13.91 -12.18 -7.43
C PRO A 47 -14.59 -13.14 -8.39
N ARG A 48 -13.82 -13.94 -9.13
CA ARG A 48 -14.37 -14.97 -10.03
C ARG A 48 -15.25 -15.97 -9.29
N SER A 49 -14.88 -16.35 -8.07
CA SER A 49 -15.66 -17.24 -7.22
C SER A 49 -17.05 -16.70 -6.86
N LEU A 50 -17.24 -15.39 -7.02
CA LEU A 50 -18.50 -14.69 -6.77
C LEU A 50 -19.16 -14.21 -8.07
N GLY A 51 -18.76 -14.77 -9.24
CA GLY A 51 -19.33 -14.47 -10.55
C GLY A 51 -18.67 -13.31 -11.30
N GLY A 52 -17.56 -12.78 -10.81
CA GLY A 52 -16.82 -11.69 -11.47
C GLY A 52 -16.24 -12.11 -12.82
N SER A 53 -16.36 -11.22 -13.81
CA SER A 53 -15.83 -11.44 -15.17
C SER A 53 -14.32 -11.19 -15.24
N GLY A 54 -13.68 -11.68 -16.32
CA GLY A 54 -12.28 -11.37 -16.64
C GLY A 54 -12.12 -10.15 -17.57
N GLU A 55 -13.16 -9.33 -17.71
CA GLU A 55 -13.15 -8.12 -18.54
C GLU A 55 -12.39 -6.96 -17.86
N LEU A 56 -11.88 -6.02 -18.65
CA LEU A 56 -11.11 -4.87 -18.15
C LEU A 56 -11.85 -4.09 -17.04
N ARG A 57 -13.15 -3.91 -17.20
CA ARG A 57 -14.00 -3.21 -16.23
C ARG A 57 -14.05 -3.87 -14.83
N ASN A 58 -13.66 -5.14 -14.74
CA ASN A 58 -13.64 -5.89 -13.48
C ASN A 58 -12.22 -6.18 -12.98
N LEU A 59 -11.22 -5.45 -13.48
CA LEU A 59 -9.82 -5.67 -13.14
C LEU A 59 -9.14 -4.37 -12.67
N VAL A 60 -8.19 -4.50 -11.75
CA VAL A 60 -7.24 -3.46 -11.33
C VAL A 60 -5.84 -4.05 -11.19
N LEU A 61 -4.78 -3.21 -11.12
CA LEU A 61 -3.41 -3.66 -10.92
C LEU A 61 -2.96 -3.46 -9.47
N LEU A 62 -2.62 -4.54 -8.80
CA LEU A 62 -2.14 -4.54 -7.42
C LEU A 62 -0.86 -5.36 -7.30
N CYS A 63 0.02 -4.97 -6.35
CA CYS A 63 1.09 -5.86 -5.91
C CYS A 63 0.52 -7.04 -5.09
N GLY A 64 1.27 -8.14 -4.98
CA GLY A 64 0.80 -9.34 -4.31
C GLY A 64 0.31 -9.11 -2.87
N GLN A 65 0.93 -8.18 -2.14
CA GLN A 65 0.49 -7.84 -0.78
C GLN A 65 -0.86 -7.11 -0.76
N CYS A 66 -1.02 -6.08 -1.60
CA CYS A 66 -2.30 -5.36 -1.72
C CYS A 66 -3.39 -6.27 -2.30
N HIS A 67 -3.05 -7.18 -3.21
CA HIS A 67 -4.00 -8.17 -3.74
C HIS A 67 -4.52 -9.09 -2.62
N GLY A 68 -3.64 -9.53 -1.71
CA GLY A 68 -4.05 -10.33 -0.55
C GLY A 68 -4.91 -9.58 0.49
N GLU A 69 -4.89 -8.23 0.49
CA GLU A 69 -5.70 -7.39 1.37
C GLU A 69 -6.99 -6.87 0.70
N ALA A 70 -7.15 -7.05 -0.60
CA ALA A 70 -8.28 -6.52 -1.35
C ALA A 70 -9.62 -7.10 -0.86
N PRO A 71 -10.71 -6.30 -0.88
CA PRO A 71 -12.04 -6.80 -0.54
C PRO A 71 -12.47 -7.94 -1.46
N ASN A 72 -12.98 -9.02 -0.88
CA ASN A 72 -13.50 -10.18 -1.60
C ASN A 72 -15.02 -10.25 -1.44
N VAL A 73 -15.74 -9.33 -2.06
CA VAL A 73 -17.19 -9.17 -1.96
C VAL A 73 -17.84 -9.03 -3.33
N VAL A 74 -19.15 -9.26 -3.42
CA VAL A 74 -19.91 -9.14 -4.68
C VAL A 74 -20.08 -7.69 -5.11
N ASP A 75 -20.19 -6.77 -4.16
CA ASP A 75 -20.42 -5.35 -4.44
C ASP A 75 -19.12 -4.67 -4.88
N PRO A 76 -19.01 -4.21 -6.16
CA PRO A 76 -17.82 -3.58 -6.69
C PRO A 76 -17.45 -2.26 -6.01
N ASP A 77 -18.41 -1.57 -5.40
CA ASP A 77 -18.19 -0.28 -4.76
C ASP A 77 -17.20 -0.37 -3.60
N PHE A 78 -17.16 -1.50 -2.89
CA PHE A 78 -16.19 -1.71 -1.81
C PHE A 78 -14.74 -1.70 -2.30
N MET A 79 -14.45 -2.23 -3.49
CA MET A 79 -13.11 -2.14 -4.06
C MET A 79 -12.72 -0.69 -4.32
N TRP A 80 -13.63 0.10 -4.88
CA TRP A 80 -13.36 1.51 -5.20
C TRP A 80 -13.21 2.35 -3.93
N VAL A 81 -14.08 2.17 -2.93
CA VAL A 81 -13.95 2.84 -1.62
C VAL A 81 -12.62 2.48 -0.97
N TRP A 82 -12.23 1.21 -1.01
CA TRP A 82 -10.97 0.74 -0.44
C TRP A 82 -9.74 1.31 -1.15
N LEU A 83 -9.76 1.39 -2.49
CA LEU A 83 -8.67 1.98 -3.27
C LEU A 83 -8.56 3.50 -3.02
N ARG A 84 -9.68 4.21 -3.01
CA ARG A 84 -9.73 5.66 -2.78
C ARG A 84 -9.44 6.09 -1.35
N ALA A 85 -9.69 5.23 -0.37
CA ALA A 85 -9.41 5.51 1.04
C ALA A 85 -7.91 5.71 1.33
N HIS A 86 -7.04 5.34 0.39
CA HIS A 86 -5.61 5.58 0.50
C HIS A 86 -5.25 6.92 -0.14
N THR A 87 -4.87 7.87 0.70
CA THR A 87 -4.26 9.14 0.31
C THR A 87 -2.82 9.16 0.82
N ALA A 88 -1.87 8.73 -0.01
CA ALA A 88 -0.47 8.97 0.28
C ALA A 88 -0.05 10.26 -0.42
N ASP A 89 0.27 11.29 0.35
CA ASP A 89 0.77 12.56 -0.17
C ASP A 89 2.14 12.39 -0.85
N LEU A 90 2.85 11.31 -0.54
CA LEU A 90 4.16 10.97 -1.08
C LEU A 90 4.21 9.51 -1.52
N TYR A 91 4.73 9.25 -2.71
CA TYR A 91 5.08 7.92 -3.18
C TYR A 91 5.96 7.20 -2.16
N GLY A 92 5.58 5.95 -1.84
CA GLY A 92 6.33 5.12 -0.90
C GLY A 92 5.97 5.30 0.58
N SER A 93 5.15 6.27 0.95
CA SER A 93 4.75 6.50 2.35
C SER A 93 3.68 5.54 2.89
N TYR A 94 2.98 4.81 2.03
CA TYR A 94 1.87 3.92 2.41
C TYR A 94 2.22 2.95 3.56
N TRP A 95 3.31 2.22 3.41
CA TRP A 95 3.71 1.21 4.40
C TRP A 95 4.21 1.85 5.69
N TYR A 96 4.84 3.03 5.60
CA TYR A 96 5.20 3.79 6.78
C TYR A 96 3.95 4.25 7.54
N GLN A 97 2.93 4.76 6.87
CA GLN A 97 1.65 5.12 7.48
C GLN A 97 0.97 3.91 8.14
N ARG A 98 1.00 2.74 7.49
CA ARG A 98 0.52 1.48 8.08
C ARG A 98 1.31 1.11 9.33
N GLY A 99 2.62 1.35 9.33
CA GLY A 99 3.49 1.16 10.51
C GLY A 99 3.13 2.09 11.66
N LEU A 100 2.78 3.36 11.39
CA LEU A 100 2.32 4.29 12.41
C LEU A 100 1.00 3.83 13.07
N LEU A 101 0.06 3.34 12.29
CA LEU A 101 -1.19 2.77 12.81
C LEU A 101 -0.94 1.54 13.68
N GLU A 102 -0.04 0.67 13.24
CA GLU A 102 0.32 -0.53 13.99
C GLU A 102 1.07 -0.17 15.30
N TYR A 103 1.95 0.84 15.25
CA TYR A 103 2.60 1.38 16.44
C TYR A 103 1.57 1.82 17.49
N GLN A 104 0.56 2.57 17.05
CA GLN A 104 -0.50 3.05 17.96
C GLN A 104 -1.26 1.89 18.61
N ARG A 105 -1.48 0.79 17.91
CA ARG A 105 -2.15 -0.40 18.43
C ARG A 105 -1.29 -1.15 19.45
N ILE A 106 0.02 -1.28 19.19
CA ILE A 106 0.95 -2.08 20.01
C ILE A 106 1.39 -1.30 21.25
N PHE A 107 1.80 -0.04 21.08
CA PHE A 107 2.48 0.74 22.10
C PHE A 107 1.62 1.86 22.71
N GLY A 108 0.46 2.15 22.11
CA GLY A 108 -0.38 3.27 22.50
C GLY A 108 0.19 4.63 22.08
N GLY A 109 -0.66 5.58 21.76
CA GLY A 109 -0.21 6.92 21.36
C GLY A 109 0.46 6.99 19.98
N LYS A 110 1.13 8.10 19.73
CA LYS A 110 1.89 8.33 18.49
C LYS A 110 3.39 8.20 18.77
N PRO A 111 4.17 7.62 17.83
CA PRO A 111 5.62 7.58 18.01
C PRO A 111 6.17 9.01 18.07
N PHE A 112 7.21 9.19 18.86
CA PHE A 112 7.88 10.48 19.09
C PHE A 112 6.97 11.61 19.63
N SER A 113 5.83 11.27 20.23
CA SER A 113 4.89 12.26 20.80
C SER A 113 5.52 13.13 21.88
N ASN A 114 6.53 12.63 22.56
CA ASN A 114 7.29 13.34 23.58
C ASN A 114 8.60 13.95 23.04
N ALA A 115 8.87 13.82 21.74
CA ALA A 115 10.06 14.40 21.13
C ALA A 115 9.94 15.92 21.12
N LYS A 116 11.04 16.59 21.53
CA LYS A 116 11.12 18.06 21.49
C LYS A 116 11.02 18.62 20.07
N ASP A 117 11.30 17.79 19.08
CA ASP A 117 11.28 18.13 17.66
C ASP A 117 10.61 16.99 16.85
N PRO A 118 9.33 17.17 16.45
CA PRO A 118 8.61 16.20 15.64
C PRO A 118 9.23 15.97 14.24
N GLU A 119 9.97 16.95 13.71
CA GLU A 119 10.62 16.82 12.40
C GLU A 119 11.74 15.77 12.41
N MET A 120 12.26 15.45 13.58
CA MET A 120 13.27 14.40 13.77
C MET A 120 12.70 12.96 13.76
N ALA A 121 11.40 12.77 13.68
CA ALA A 121 10.78 11.44 13.72
C ALA A 121 11.23 10.56 12.54
N LEU A 122 11.19 11.08 11.32
CA LEU A 122 11.60 10.34 10.13
C LEU A 122 13.10 10.05 10.09
N PRO A 123 14.00 11.03 10.35
CA PRO A 123 15.43 10.76 10.48
C PRO A 123 15.76 9.71 11.54
N LYS A 124 15.12 9.75 12.70
CA LYS A 124 15.32 8.74 13.77
C LYS A 124 14.84 7.35 13.33
N PHE A 125 13.71 7.26 12.65
CA PHE A 125 13.23 6.01 12.08
C PHE A 125 14.23 5.44 11.07
N LEU A 126 14.73 6.27 10.16
CA LEU A 126 15.72 5.85 9.16
C LEU A 126 17.04 5.40 9.81
N ALA A 127 17.48 6.08 10.87
CA ALA A 127 18.65 5.69 11.64
C ALA A 127 18.42 4.34 12.35
N ALA A 128 17.24 4.11 12.93
CA ALA A 128 16.88 2.83 13.55
C ALA A 128 16.84 1.70 12.50
N VAL A 129 16.27 1.95 11.31
CA VAL A 129 16.30 0.99 10.20
C VAL A 129 17.73 0.64 9.80
N ALA A 130 18.61 1.63 9.65
CA ALA A 130 20.01 1.41 9.31
C ALA A 130 20.74 0.58 10.38
N THR A 131 20.52 0.91 11.67
CA THR A 131 21.16 0.22 12.81
C THR A 131 20.69 -1.23 12.96
N TYR A 132 19.40 -1.47 12.78
CA TYR A 132 18.78 -2.77 13.02
C TYR A 132 18.51 -3.57 11.74
N ARG A 133 19.00 -3.13 10.59
CA ARG A 133 18.75 -3.75 9.29
C ARG A 133 19.10 -5.25 9.27
N GLU A 134 20.20 -5.63 9.89
CA GLU A 134 20.64 -7.02 9.97
C GLU A 134 19.75 -7.87 10.90
N GLN A 135 19.01 -7.22 11.79
CA GLN A 135 18.09 -7.85 12.74
C GLN A 135 16.65 -7.87 12.23
N THR A 136 16.40 -7.29 11.05
CA THR A 136 15.08 -7.30 10.40
C THR A 136 15.10 -8.20 9.17
N SER A 137 13.97 -8.83 8.91
CA SER A 137 13.77 -9.57 7.67
C SER A 137 12.48 -9.16 7.00
N THR A 138 12.40 -9.43 5.71
CA THR A 138 11.18 -9.27 4.94
C THR A 138 10.62 -10.65 4.60
N HIS A 139 9.31 -10.78 4.55
CA HIS A 139 8.72 -12.01 4.07
C HIS A 139 9.14 -12.29 2.63
N TRP A 140 9.32 -13.55 2.30
CA TRP A 140 9.75 -13.98 0.98
C TRP A 140 8.84 -13.39 -0.10
N GLY A 141 9.44 -12.75 -1.12
CA GLY A 141 8.73 -12.07 -2.20
C GLY A 141 8.21 -10.66 -1.89
N GLN A 142 8.27 -10.18 -0.64
CA GLN A 142 7.73 -8.86 -0.29
C GLN A 142 8.76 -7.72 -0.33
N GLY A 143 10.05 -7.98 -0.16
CA GLY A 143 11.15 -7.01 -0.32
C GLY A 143 11.02 -5.68 0.45
N ARG A 144 10.10 -5.57 1.44
CA ARG A 144 9.89 -4.39 2.29
C ARG A 144 9.50 -4.82 3.71
N LEU A 145 9.69 -3.89 4.63
CA LEU A 145 9.26 -4.07 6.01
C LEU A 145 7.73 -4.09 6.09
N ASN A 146 7.19 -5.01 6.86
CA ASN A 146 5.76 -5.01 7.16
C ASN A 146 5.41 -3.98 8.25
N PRO A 147 4.13 -3.63 8.45
CA PRO A 147 3.70 -2.63 9.42
C PRO A 147 4.18 -2.91 10.85
N SER A 148 4.15 -4.17 11.30
CA SER A 148 4.59 -4.54 12.65
C SER A 148 6.09 -4.33 12.84
N THR A 149 6.91 -4.67 11.85
CA THR A 149 8.36 -4.42 11.88
C THR A 149 8.64 -2.91 11.89
N ILE A 150 7.92 -2.13 11.09
CA ILE A 150 8.03 -0.67 11.09
C ILE A 150 7.69 -0.11 12.48
N ALA A 151 6.60 -0.56 13.10
CA ALA A 151 6.21 -0.14 14.45
C ALA A 151 7.30 -0.45 15.48
N CYS A 152 7.90 -1.64 15.44
CA CYS A 152 9.00 -2.02 16.32
C CYS A 152 10.25 -1.15 16.11
N LEU A 153 10.59 -0.82 14.87
CA LEU A 153 11.71 0.06 14.55
C LEU A 153 11.47 1.51 15.00
N LEU A 154 10.23 2.00 14.87
CA LEU A 154 9.84 3.29 15.42
C LEU A 154 10.05 3.33 16.94
N HIS A 155 9.61 2.30 17.64
CA HIS A 155 9.80 2.19 19.09
C HIS A 155 11.28 2.12 19.48
N LYS A 156 12.09 1.38 18.75
CA LYS A 156 13.54 1.36 18.93
C LYS A 156 14.18 2.74 18.70
N GLY A 157 13.73 3.48 17.68
CA GLY A 157 14.20 4.83 17.40
C GLY A 157 13.87 5.84 18.50
N GLU A 158 12.77 5.64 19.24
CA GLU A 158 12.43 6.49 20.40
C GLU A 158 13.34 6.26 21.59
N GLN A 159 13.82 5.03 21.76
CA GLN A 159 14.68 4.63 22.87
C GLN A 159 16.16 5.00 22.65
N ALA A 160 16.51 5.32 21.41
CA ALA A 160 17.87 5.70 21.04
C ALA A 160 18.11 7.20 21.23
#